data_0204630b9b0b76d8e431596905679d79
#
_entry.id   0204630b9b0b76d8e431596905679d79
#
_cell.length_a   1.000
_cell.length_b   1.000
_cell.length_c   1.000
_cell.angle_alpha   90.00
_cell.angle_beta   90.00
_cell.angle_gamma   90.00
#
_symmetry.space_group_name_H-M   'P 1'
#
loop_
_entity.id
_entity.type
_entity.pdbx_description
1 polymer ?
#
loop_
_entity_poly.entity_id
_entity_poly.type
_entity_poly.pdbx_seq_one_letter_code
_entity_poly.pdbx_strand_id
1 'polypeptide(L)'
;MREKVQRIHSRGLAVAGLPPHRGGEIFEAAQRLRGFEQLMSDFFRNPEFVEYLFKQLASIASQSVAILAAAGVDVICLDDDVGEPSRMMIGPDLWRQFLKDPLSRIISTARVEKPAVRILYHSDGCIEPIIPDLIEIGVNAINPVQPDVMEPAALKEKYGKKLAFWGTVGTASDWVYGSPGAIESEVKKRIETVGNGGGLVIAPAYDLEPDVKWQNVLALVKTVQKYG
;
A
#
# COMPACT_ATOMS: atom_id res chain seq x y z
N MET A 1 -23.08 2.40 -6.52
CA MET A 1 -21.64 2.13 -6.72
C MET A 1 -21.37 1.58 -8.11
N ARG A 2 -22.00 0.50 -8.53
CA ARG A 2 -21.81 -0.17 -9.84
C ARG A 2 -21.91 0.79 -11.04
N GLU A 3 -22.92 1.63 -11.10
CA GLU A 3 -23.09 2.63 -12.15
C GLU A 3 -21.93 3.65 -12.21
N LYS A 4 -21.41 4.06 -11.03
CA LYS A 4 -20.24 4.95 -10.96
C LYS A 4 -19.00 4.27 -11.54
N VAL A 5 -18.77 3.00 -11.23
CA VAL A 5 -17.66 2.21 -11.77
C VAL A 5 -17.80 2.10 -13.29
N GLN A 6 -18.96 1.71 -13.80
CA GLN A 6 -19.24 1.60 -15.24
C GLN A 6 -19.00 2.92 -15.99
N ARG A 7 -19.42 4.05 -15.41
CA ARG A 7 -19.18 5.38 -15.99
C ARG A 7 -17.71 5.74 -16.06
N ILE A 8 -16.88 5.28 -15.11
CA ILE A 8 -15.43 5.50 -15.15
C ILE A 8 -14.80 4.58 -16.20
N HIS A 9 -15.21 3.30 -16.24
CA HIS A 9 -14.76 2.35 -17.26
C HIS A 9 -15.09 2.80 -18.69
N SER A 10 -16.27 3.41 -18.91
CA SER A 10 -16.63 3.94 -20.25
C SER A 10 -15.69 5.06 -20.73
N ARG A 11 -14.89 5.63 -19.86
CA ARG A 11 -13.83 6.62 -20.17
C ARG A 11 -12.45 5.98 -20.36
N GLY A 12 -12.35 4.65 -20.36
CA GLY A 12 -11.09 3.92 -20.46
C GLY A 12 -10.22 4.00 -19.19
N LEU A 13 -10.80 4.31 -18.03
CA LEU A 13 -10.08 4.47 -16.77
C LEU A 13 -10.33 3.29 -15.84
N ALA A 14 -9.29 2.85 -15.13
CA ALA A 14 -9.39 1.89 -14.04
C ALA A 14 -9.99 2.54 -12.77
N VAL A 15 -10.58 1.70 -11.93
CA VAL A 15 -11.19 2.13 -10.67
C VAL A 15 -10.49 1.45 -9.50
N ALA A 16 -9.87 2.25 -8.63
CA ALA A 16 -9.41 1.81 -7.33
C ALA A 16 -10.50 2.07 -6.28
N GLY A 17 -10.72 1.09 -5.41
CA GLY A 17 -11.68 1.18 -4.31
C GLY A 17 -10.96 0.94 -2.97
N LEU A 18 -11.27 1.80 -2.00
CA LEU A 18 -10.81 1.67 -0.62
C LEU A 18 -11.99 1.25 0.25
N PRO A 19 -11.84 0.25 1.13
CA PRO A 19 -12.80 0.02 2.20
C PRO A 19 -12.99 1.29 3.04
N PRO A 20 -14.19 1.57 3.55
CA PRO A 20 -14.35 2.64 4.52
C PRO A 20 -13.61 2.28 5.81
N HIS A 21 -12.53 2.97 6.08
CA HIS A 21 -11.75 2.79 7.30
C HIS A 21 -11.37 4.14 7.92
N ARG A 22 -10.88 4.11 9.14
CA ARG A 22 -10.36 5.28 9.86
C ARG A 22 -8.90 5.06 10.24
N GLY A 23 -8.04 4.84 9.23
CA GLY A 23 -6.68 4.36 9.37
C GLY A 23 -6.67 2.84 9.57
N GLY A 24 -6.25 2.11 8.53
CA GLY A 24 -6.07 0.68 8.50
C GLY A 24 -7.32 -0.20 8.63
N GLU A 25 -7.20 -1.41 8.16
CA GLU A 25 -8.26 -2.41 8.29
C GLU A 25 -8.18 -3.22 9.58
N ILE A 26 -6.96 -3.54 10.07
CA ILE A 26 -6.77 -4.45 11.21
C ILE A 26 -5.92 -3.81 12.30
N PHE A 27 -4.62 -3.64 12.05
CA PHE A 27 -3.66 -3.25 13.09
C PHE A 27 -3.87 -1.83 13.58
N GLU A 28 -3.93 -0.86 12.67
CA GLU A 28 -4.19 0.52 13.04
C GLU A 28 -5.61 0.72 13.61
N ALA A 29 -6.61 0.04 13.05
CA ALA A 29 -7.96 0.06 13.62
C ALA A 29 -7.96 -0.47 15.06
N ALA A 30 -7.22 -1.56 15.33
CA ALA A 30 -7.06 -2.10 16.68
C ALA A 30 -6.32 -1.15 17.61
N GLN A 31 -5.27 -0.46 17.11
CA GLN A 31 -4.58 0.58 17.89
C GLN A 31 -5.52 1.71 18.31
N ARG A 32 -6.37 2.16 17.41
CA ARG A 32 -7.36 3.23 17.69
C ARG A 32 -8.41 2.79 18.70
N LEU A 33 -8.80 1.52 18.70
CA LEU A 33 -9.79 0.97 19.62
C LEU A 33 -9.20 0.64 21.00
N ARG A 34 -7.97 0.12 21.04
CA ARG A 34 -7.37 -0.42 22.26
C ARG A 34 -6.34 0.49 22.91
N GLY A 35 -5.77 1.43 22.13
CA GLY A 35 -4.57 2.17 22.47
C GLY A 35 -3.31 1.38 22.14
N PHE A 36 -2.27 2.09 21.64
CA PHE A 36 -1.05 1.46 21.13
C PHE A 36 -0.33 0.63 22.20
N GLU A 37 -0.02 1.21 23.35
CA GLU A 37 0.72 0.54 24.43
C GLU A 37 -0.02 -0.70 24.95
N GLN A 38 -1.33 -0.60 25.08
CA GLN A 38 -2.12 -1.72 25.56
C GLN A 38 -2.19 -2.83 24.52
N LEU A 39 -2.36 -2.51 23.24
CA LEU A 39 -2.36 -3.50 22.15
C LEU A 39 -1.01 -4.21 22.10
N MET A 40 0.12 -3.48 22.21
CA MET A 40 1.45 -4.09 22.25
C MET A 40 1.61 -5.05 23.43
N SER A 41 1.09 -4.68 24.60
CA SER A 41 1.08 -5.56 25.78
C SER A 41 0.21 -6.80 25.58
N ASP A 42 -0.94 -6.63 24.91
CA ASP A 42 -1.93 -7.70 24.71
C ASP A 42 -1.41 -8.81 23.77
N PHE A 43 -0.51 -8.51 22.82
CA PHE A 43 0.14 -9.56 22.01
C PHE A 43 0.78 -10.66 22.85
N PHE A 44 1.29 -10.30 24.03
CA PHE A 44 1.99 -11.24 24.93
C PHE A 44 1.16 -11.67 26.14
N ARG A 45 0.28 -10.80 26.63
CA ARG A 45 -0.49 -11.06 27.87
C ARG A 45 -1.88 -11.60 27.60
N ASN A 46 -2.48 -11.21 26.45
CA ASN A 46 -3.84 -11.58 26.08
C ASN A 46 -3.92 -11.92 24.57
N PRO A 47 -3.13 -12.87 24.07
CA PRO A 47 -3.08 -13.17 22.64
C PRO A 47 -4.44 -13.57 22.06
N GLU A 48 -5.26 -14.31 22.80
CA GLU A 48 -6.62 -14.70 22.39
C GLU A 48 -7.53 -13.48 22.15
N PHE A 49 -7.37 -12.42 22.94
CA PHE A 49 -8.10 -11.18 22.73
C PHE A 49 -7.65 -10.49 21.43
N VAL A 50 -6.35 -10.45 21.15
CA VAL A 50 -5.82 -9.88 19.91
C VAL A 50 -6.34 -10.65 18.70
N GLU A 51 -6.29 -11.98 18.73
CA GLU A 51 -6.85 -12.84 17.68
C GLU A 51 -8.34 -12.57 17.46
N TYR A 52 -9.11 -12.49 18.54
CA TYR A 52 -10.53 -12.18 18.47
C TYR A 52 -10.77 -10.81 17.83
N LEU A 53 -10.07 -9.76 18.32
CA LEU A 53 -10.21 -8.38 17.82
C LEU A 53 -9.88 -8.29 16.32
N PHE A 54 -8.73 -8.84 15.91
CA PHE A 54 -8.30 -8.83 14.51
C PHE A 54 -9.25 -9.60 13.60
N LYS A 55 -9.78 -10.72 14.07
CA LYS A 55 -10.81 -11.49 13.35
C LYS A 55 -12.10 -10.69 13.14
N GLN A 56 -12.55 -9.93 14.15
CA GLN A 56 -13.73 -9.07 14.01
C GLN A 56 -13.48 -7.94 13.01
N LEU A 57 -12.34 -7.26 13.11
CA LEU A 57 -11.96 -6.20 12.19
C LEU A 57 -11.84 -6.72 10.74
N ALA A 58 -11.17 -7.84 10.55
CA ALA A 58 -11.07 -8.49 9.24
C ALA A 58 -12.45 -8.91 8.68
N SER A 59 -13.40 -9.30 9.53
CA SER A 59 -14.77 -9.61 9.10
C SER A 59 -15.49 -8.37 8.56
N ILE A 60 -15.31 -7.22 9.20
CA ILE A 60 -15.88 -5.94 8.75
C ILE A 60 -15.23 -5.51 7.41
N ALA A 61 -13.90 -5.58 7.32
CA ALA A 61 -13.17 -5.27 6.09
C ALA A 61 -13.57 -6.21 4.95
N SER A 62 -13.75 -7.50 5.23
CA SER A 62 -14.20 -8.51 4.25
C SER A 62 -15.56 -8.16 3.64
N GLN A 63 -16.51 -7.68 4.43
CA GLN A 63 -17.82 -7.23 3.91
C GLN A 63 -17.64 -6.03 2.96
N SER A 64 -16.78 -5.08 3.33
CA SER A 64 -16.51 -3.90 2.51
C SER A 64 -15.85 -4.25 1.18
N VAL A 65 -14.83 -5.11 1.19
CA VAL A 65 -14.15 -5.52 -0.06
C VAL A 65 -15.06 -6.37 -0.95
N ALA A 66 -15.95 -7.19 -0.40
CA ALA A 66 -16.95 -7.92 -1.18
C ALA A 66 -17.85 -6.96 -1.97
N ILE A 67 -18.33 -5.90 -1.33
CA ILE A 67 -19.18 -4.88 -1.97
C ILE A 67 -18.40 -4.15 -3.08
N LEU A 68 -17.14 -3.79 -2.84
CA LEU A 68 -16.28 -3.13 -3.82
C LEU A 68 -16.02 -4.05 -5.03
N ALA A 69 -15.62 -5.30 -4.77
CA ALA A 69 -15.37 -6.29 -5.82
C ALA A 69 -16.63 -6.58 -6.65
N ALA A 70 -17.79 -6.80 -6.00
CA ALA A 70 -19.08 -6.98 -6.65
C ALA A 70 -19.54 -5.75 -7.46
N ALA A 71 -19.09 -4.55 -7.07
CA ALA A 71 -19.35 -3.33 -7.85
C ALA A 71 -18.46 -3.23 -9.10
N GLY A 72 -17.41 -4.04 -9.21
CA GLY A 72 -16.57 -4.16 -10.38
C GLY A 72 -15.27 -3.33 -10.34
N VAL A 73 -14.81 -2.85 -9.17
CA VAL A 73 -13.54 -2.11 -9.06
C VAL A 73 -12.37 -2.98 -9.56
N ASP A 74 -11.34 -2.37 -10.11
CA ASP A 74 -10.20 -3.08 -10.69
C ASP A 74 -9.09 -3.35 -9.67
N VAL A 75 -8.95 -2.43 -8.72
CA VAL A 75 -7.99 -2.51 -7.62
C VAL A 75 -8.72 -2.29 -6.29
N ILE A 76 -8.45 -3.10 -5.31
CA ILE A 76 -8.81 -2.85 -3.91
C ILE A 76 -7.54 -2.43 -3.20
N CYS A 77 -7.57 -1.25 -2.57
CA CYS A 77 -6.50 -0.74 -1.75
C CYS A 77 -6.80 -1.09 -0.30
N LEU A 78 -5.94 -1.90 0.30
CA LEU A 78 -5.92 -2.21 1.72
C LEU A 78 -4.82 -1.39 2.39
N ASP A 79 -5.06 -0.98 3.62
CA ASP A 79 -4.21 -0.04 4.34
C ASP A 79 -3.99 -0.54 5.76
N ASP A 80 -2.74 -0.65 6.18
CA ASP A 80 -2.41 -1.01 7.57
C ASP A 80 -0.94 -0.74 7.86
N ASP A 81 -0.63 0.41 8.45
CA ASP A 81 0.75 0.79 8.76
C ASP A 81 1.36 -0.09 9.83
N VAL A 82 2.29 -0.94 9.40
CA VAL A 82 3.04 -1.87 10.26
C VAL A 82 4.54 -1.60 10.25
N GLY A 83 5.00 -0.64 9.45
CA GLY A 83 6.42 -0.27 9.32
C GLY A 83 6.78 1.01 10.05
N GLU A 84 8.05 1.12 10.41
CA GLU A 84 8.77 2.31 10.86
C GLU A 84 9.93 2.58 9.89
N PRO A 85 10.61 3.72 9.95
CA PRO A 85 11.69 4.01 9.00
C PRO A 85 12.82 2.97 8.95
N SER A 86 13.09 2.25 10.03
CA SER A 86 14.20 1.29 10.10
C SER A 86 13.80 -0.16 10.34
N ARG A 87 12.54 -0.41 10.65
CA ARG A 87 12.05 -1.74 11.03
C ARG A 87 10.52 -1.80 10.96
N MET A 88 9.96 -2.96 11.24
CA MET A 88 8.53 -3.09 11.51
C MET A 88 8.19 -2.67 12.94
N MET A 89 7.02 -2.05 13.16
CA MET A 89 6.48 -1.75 14.50
C MET A 89 6.27 -3.02 15.32
N ILE A 90 5.72 -4.04 14.69
CA ILE A 90 5.63 -5.39 15.22
C ILE A 90 6.58 -6.29 14.42
N GLY A 91 7.31 -7.17 15.08
CA GLY A 91 8.24 -8.07 14.39
C GLY A 91 7.52 -8.95 13.37
N PRO A 92 8.23 -9.41 12.31
CA PRO A 92 7.63 -10.22 11.24
C PRO A 92 6.92 -11.48 11.77
N ASP A 93 7.40 -12.06 12.85
CA ASP A 93 6.82 -13.26 13.43
C ASP A 93 5.46 -12.98 14.10
N LEU A 94 5.33 -11.86 14.82
CA LEU A 94 4.03 -11.42 15.34
C LEU A 94 3.07 -11.07 14.20
N TRP A 95 3.56 -10.42 13.16
CA TRP A 95 2.75 -10.13 11.98
C TRP A 95 2.24 -11.42 11.32
N ARG A 96 3.10 -12.43 11.14
CA ARG A 96 2.70 -13.73 10.59
C ARG A 96 1.69 -14.44 11.47
N GLN A 97 1.89 -14.38 12.79
CA GLN A 97 1.01 -15.04 13.75
C GLN A 97 -0.38 -14.42 13.77
N PHE A 98 -0.49 -13.09 13.77
CA PHE A 98 -1.75 -12.42 14.08
C PHE A 98 -2.42 -11.72 12.89
N LEU A 99 -1.65 -11.25 11.88
CA LEU A 99 -2.21 -10.46 10.77
C LEU A 99 -2.29 -11.21 9.44
N LYS A 100 -1.37 -12.12 9.15
CA LYS A 100 -1.29 -12.80 7.85
C LYS A 100 -2.61 -13.48 7.49
N ASP A 101 -3.16 -14.26 8.39
CA ASP A 101 -4.40 -15.02 8.18
C ASP A 101 -5.63 -14.12 8.03
N PRO A 102 -5.88 -13.14 8.93
CA PRO A 102 -6.94 -12.15 8.76
C PRO A 102 -6.86 -11.39 7.44
N LEU A 103 -5.69 -10.91 7.04
CA LEU A 103 -5.47 -10.20 5.77
C LEU A 103 -5.73 -11.12 4.56
N SER A 104 -5.26 -12.37 4.62
CA SER A 104 -5.52 -13.38 3.59
C SER A 104 -7.03 -13.62 3.38
N ARG A 105 -7.81 -13.62 4.45
CA ARG A 105 -9.28 -13.77 4.38
C ARG A 105 -9.94 -12.59 3.70
N ILE A 106 -9.53 -11.35 3.99
CA ILE A 106 -10.01 -10.15 3.31
C ILE A 106 -9.75 -10.27 1.80
N ILE A 107 -8.52 -10.61 1.41
CA ILE A 107 -8.12 -10.76 0.01
C ILE A 107 -8.91 -11.88 -0.69
N SER A 108 -9.05 -13.02 -0.05
CA SER A 108 -9.82 -14.15 -0.58
C SER A 108 -11.28 -13.81 -0.79
N THR A 109 -11.88 -13.07 0.13
CA THR A 109 -13.28 -12.59 0.00
C THR A 109 -13.45 -11.70 -1.22
N ALA A 110 -12.53 -10.76 -1.45
CA ALA A 110 -12.58 -9.92 -2.64
C ALA A 110 -12.50 -10.74 -3.95
N ARG A 111 -11.65 -11.78 -3.98
CA ARG A 111 -11.46 -12.65 -5.15
C ARG A 111 -12.59 -13.62 -5.40
N VAL A 112 -13.34 -14.02 -4.40
CA VAL A 112 -14.58 -14.78 -4.59
C VAL A 112 -15.58 -13.99 -5.44
N GLU A 113 -15.70 -12.68 -5.17
CA GLU A 113 -16.60 -11.79 -5.89
C GLU A 113 -16.07 -11.37 -7.28
N LYS A 114 -14.77 -11.10 -7.38
CA LYS A 114 -14.08 -10.71 -8.63
C LYS A 114 -12.69 -11.37 -8.68
N PRO A 115 -12.55 -12.56 -9.31
CA PRO A 115 -11.27 -13.29 -9.35
C PRO A 115 -10.10 -12.49 -9.92
N ALA A 116 -10.36 -11.57 -10.85
CA ALA A 116 -9.35 -10.74 -11.49
C ALA A 116 -9.01 -9.44 -10.73
N VAL A 117 -9.63 -9.17 -9.57
CA VAL A 117 -9.33 -7.96 -8.80
C VAL A 117 -7.88 -7.94 -8.35
N ARG A 118 -7.25 -6.77 -8.48
CA ARG A 118 -5.89 -6.55 -7.98
C ARG A 118 -5.95 -6.03 -6.56
N ILE A 119 -4.97 -6.43 -5.77
CA ILE A 119 -4.84 -6.00 -4.37
C ILE A 119 -3.60 -5.14 -4.26
N LEU A 120 -3.79 -3.90 -3.85
CA LEU A 120 -2.76 -3.01 -3.36
C LEU A 120 -2.73 -3.12 -1.83
N TYR A 121 -1.55 -3.21 -1.25
CA TYR A 121 -1.35 -3.09 0.19
C TYR A 121 -0.53 -1.83 0.47
N HIS A 122 -1.09 -0.95 1.28
CA HIS A 122 -0.43 0.24 1.78
C HIS A 122 0.15 -0.03 3.16
N SER A 123 1.37 0.40 3.37
CA SER A 123 1.99 0.56 4.67
C SER A 123 3.20 1.48 4.52
N ASP A 124 3.22 2.54 5.27
CA ASP A 124 4.43 3.33 5.44
C ASP A 124 5.53 2.53 6.12
N GLY A 125 6.77 2.96 5.91
CA GLY A 125 7.94 2.40 6.57
C GLY A 125 8.46 1.09 5.98
N CYS A 126 9.31 0.42 6.73
CA CYS A 126 10.01 -0.79 6.30
C CYS A 126 9.14 -2.02 6.49
N ILE A 127 8.63 -2.58 5.39
CA ILE A 127 7.86 -3.82 5.36
C ILE A 127 8.56 -4.93 4.56
N GLU A 128 9.81 -4.74 4.16
CA GLU A 128 10.53 -5.73 3.34
C GLU A 128 10.51 -7.15 3.94
N PRO A 129 10.61 -7.35 5.28
CA PRO A 129 10.59 -8.69 5.86
C PRO A 129 9.31 -9.50 5.60
N ILE A 130 8.19 -8.84 5.30
CA ILE A 130 6.89 -9.51 5.04
C ILE A 130 6.46 -9.48 3.57
N ILE A 131 7.24 -8.87 2.67
CA ILE A 131 6.92 -8.87 1.23
C ILE A 131 6.69 -10.28 0.68
N PRO A 132 7.52 -11.30 1.00
CA PRO A 132 7.23 -12.66 0.55
C PRO A 132 5.87 -13.19 1.01
N ASP A 133 5.50 -12.91 2.24
CA ASP A 133 4.20 -13.29 2.81
C ASP A 133 3.04 -12.55 2.13
N LEU A 134 3.19 -11.24 1.87
CA LEU A 134 2.21 -10.44 1.13
C LEU A 134 1.97 -11.00 -0.28
N ILE A 135 3.04 -11.38 -0.99
CA ILE A 135 2.93 -12.04 -2.30
C ILE A 135 2.19 -13.38 -2.19
N GLU A 136 2.52 -14.18 -1.18
CA GLU A 136 1.91 -15.50 -0.93
C GLU A 136 0.39 -15.39 -0.73
N ILE A 137 -0.07 -14.44 0.09
CA ILE A 137 -1.49 -14.22 0.33
C ILE A 137 -2.20 -13.49 -0.80
N GLY A 138 -1.43 -13.02 -1.81
CA GLY A 138 -1.97 -12.54 -3.07
C GLY A 138 -2.02 -11.03 -3.24
N VAL A 139 -1.21 -10.26 -2.52
CA VAL A 139 -0.98 -8.85 -2.82
C VAL A 139 -0.31 -8.73 -4.20
N ASN A 140 -0.74 -7.77 -4.99
CA ASN A 140 -0.26 -7.52 -6.35
C ASN A 140 0.60 -6.25 -6.46
N ALA A 141 0.41 -5.30 -5.55
CA ALA A 141 1.18 -4.07 -5.49
C ALA A 141 1.36 -3.61 -4.04
N ILE A 142 2.45 -2.93 -3.77
CA ILE A 142 2.70 -2.24 -2.49
C ILE A 142 2.85 -0.74 -2.71
N ASN A 143 2.44 0.03 -1.69
CA ASN A 143 2.50 1.49 -1.63
C ASN A 143 2.69 1.96 -0.18
N PRO A 144 3.45 3.02 0.07
CA PRO A 144 4.44 3.54 -0.85
C PRO A 144 5.73 2.72 -0.77
N VAL A 145 6.55 2.79 -1.80
CA VAL A 145 7.95 2.39 -1.68
C VAL A 145 8.76 3.65 -1.42
N GLN A 146 9.10 3.88 -0.16
CA GLN A 146 9.83 5.07 0.30
C GLN A 146 11.33 4.86 0.10
N PRO A 147 12.02 5.63 -0.79
CA PRO A 147 13.43 5.39 -1.11
C PRO A 147 14.39 5.52 0.08
N ASP A 148 14.00 6.29 1.10
CA ASP A 148 14.79 6.44 2.34
C ASP A 148 14.76 5.20 3.23
N VAL A 149 13.79 4.31 2.99
CA VAL A 149 13.46 3.18 3.85
C VAL A 149 13.72 1.85 3.15
N MET A 150 13.27 1.73 1.91
CA MET A 150 13.41 0.53 1.08
C MET A 150 13.89 0.94 -0.31
N GLU A 151 15.07 0.47 -0.74
CA GLU A 151 15.62 0.84 -2.05
C GLU A 151 14.80 0.24 -3.20
N PRO A 152 14.13 1.07 -4.03
CA PRO A 152 13.18 0.58 -5.01
C PRO A 152 13.75 -0.34 -6.09
N ALA A 153 15.01 -0.11 -6.53
CA ALA A 153 15.64 -0.95 -7.55
C ALA A 153 15.97 -2.35 -7.00
N ALA A 154 16.42 -2.44 -5.74
CA ALA A 154 16.67 -3.73 -5.09
C ALA A 154 15.37 -4.53 -4.90
N LEU A 155 14.27 -3.86 -4.51
CA LEU A 155 12.96 -4.51 -4.43
C LEU A 155 12.48 -4.98 -5.81
N LYS A 156 12.70 -4.18 -6.86
CA LYS A 156 12.36 -4.55 -8.24
C LYS A 156 13.11 -5.78 -8.69
N GLU A 157 14.41 -5.85 -8.45
CA GLU A 157 15.21 -7.03 -8.78
C GLU A 157 14.69 -8.29 -8.08
N LYS A 158 14.39 -8.17 -6.77
CA LYS A 158 14.00 -9.30 -5.94
C LYS A 158 12.57 -9.76 -6.15
N TYR A 159 11.62 -8.83 -6.32
CA TYR A 159 10.19 -9.13 -6.29
C TYR A 159 9.43 -8.69 -7.56
N GLY A 160 10.02 -7.92 -8.45
CA GLY A 160 9.34 -7.27 -9.57
C GLY A 160 8.68 -8.18 -10.61
N LYS A 161 8.97 -9.50 -10.57
CA LYS A 161 8.25 -10.50 -11.37
C LYS A 161 6.86 -10.84 -10.84
N LYS A 162 6.60 -10.54 -9.56
CA LYS A 162 5.36 -10.93 -8.87
C LYS A 162 4.62 -9.74 -8.25
N LEU A 163 5.32 -8.61 -8.06
CA LEU A 163 4.81 -7.47 -7.33
C LEU A 163 5.04 -6.18 -8.13
N ALA A 164 4.05 -5.32 -8.16
CA ALA A 164 4.15 -3.95 -8.64
C ALA A 164 4.47 -3.00 -7.48
N PHE A 165 5.07 -1.86 -7.84
CA PHE A 165 5.48 -0.83 -6.88
C PHE A 165 4.79 0.48 -7.20
N TRP A 166 4.14 1.06 -6.22
CA TRP A 166 3.47 2.36 -6.34
C TRP A 166 4.16 3.36 -5.42
N GLY A 167 4.44 4.57 -5.92
CA GLY A 167 5.24 5.58 -5.24
C GLY A 167 6.63 5.66 -5.84
N THR A 168 7.67 5.45 -5.05
CA THR A 168 9.09 5.34 -5.41
C THR A 168 9.81 6.66 -5.72
N VAL A 169 9.14 7.79 -5.82
CA VAL A 169 9.75 9.07 -6.19
C VAL A 169 9.95 9.96 -4.99
N GLY A 170 11.20 10.35 -4.80
CA GLY A 170 11.64 11.36 -3.85
C GLY A 170 11.68 10.89 -2.39
N THR A 171 12.48 11.59 -1.63
CA THR A 171 12.47 11.57 -0.18
C THR A 171 11.59 12.70 0.35
N ALA A 172 11.22 12.66 1.62
CA ALA A 172 10.49 13.79 2.22
C ALA A 172 11.27 15.11 2.06
N SER A 173 12.60 15.07 2.20
CA SER A 173 13.47 16.24 2.02
C SER A 173 13.55 16.73 0.57
N ASP A 174 13.55 15.84 -0.40
CA ASP A 174 13.66 16.21 -1.82
C ASP A 174 12.44 16.99 -2.30
N TRP A 175 11.25 16.61 -1.82
CA TRP A 175 10.02 17.33 -2.16
C TRP A 175 10.03 18.78 -1.68
N VAL A 176 10.52 18.99 -0.45
CA VAL A 176 10.53 20.32 0.18
C VAL A 176 11.73 21.14 -0.27
N TYR A 177 12.94 20.57 -0.21
CA TYR A 177 14.19 21.31 -0.41
C TYR A 177 14.81 21.12 -1.80
N GLY A 178 14.44 20.06 -2.50
CA GLY A 178 14.97 19.74 -3.83
C GLY A 178 14.65 20.77 -4.90
N SER A 179 15.31 20.66 -6.04
CA SER A 179 15.04 21.45 -7.23
C SER A 179 14.18 20.68 -8.23
N PRO A 180 13.46 21.37 -9.14
CA PRO A 180 12.73 20.70 -10.23
C PRO A 180 13.61 19.76 -11.07
N GLY A 181 14.90 20.10 -11.28
CA GLY A 181 15.84 19.24 -12.00
C GLY A 181 16.21 17.98 -11.22
N ALA A 182 16.28 18.05 -9.89
CA ALA A 182 16.50 16.86 -9.05
C ALA A 182 15.30 15.91 -9.15
N ILE A 183 14.07 16.44 -9.09
CA ILE A 183 12.85 15.64 -9.26
C ILE A 183 12.79 15.01 -10.66
N GLU A 184 13.12 15.76 -11.71
CA GLU A 184 13.20 15.21 -13.08
C GLU A 184 14.18 14.03 -13.16
N SER A 185 15.36 14.18 -12.59
CA SER A 185 16.41 13.15 -12.59
C SER A 185 15.95 11.91 -11.82
N GLU A 186 15.29 12.09 -10.68
CA GLU A 186 14.79 11.00 -9.87
C GLU A 186 13.67 10.23 -10.59
N VAL A 187 12.71 10.93 -11.20
CA VAL A 187 11.63 10.29 -11.99
C VAL A 187 12.22 9.45 -13.13
N LYS A 188 13.19 9.99 -13.89
CA LYS A 188 13.86 9.25 -14.95
C LYS A 188 14.53 7.98 -14.42
N LYS A 189 15.29 8.12 -13.32
CA LYS A 189 15.93 6.97 -12.65
C LYS A 189 14.92 5.90 -12.29
N ARG A 190 13.74 6.26 -11.74
CA ARG A 190 12.71 5.27 -11.37
C ARG A 190 12.07 4.61 -12.59
N ILE A 191 11.84 5.36 -13.66
CA ILE A 191 11.35 4.78 -14.92
C ILE A 191 12.36 3.74 -15.45
N GLU A 192 13.64 4.07 -15.47
CA GLU A 192 14.69 3.21 -15.99
C GLU A 192 14.96 1.98 -15.11
N THR A 193 14.96 2.13 -13.79
CA THR A 193 15.35 1.06 -12.86
C THR A 193 14.17 0.21 -12.39
N VAL A 194 13.04 0.83 -12.08
CA VAL A 194 11.85 0.14 -11.53
C VAL A 194 10.79 -0.08 -12.61
N GLY A 195 10.67 0.84 -13.57
CA GLY A 195 9.68 0.78 -14.64
C GLY A 195 10.00 -0.24 -15.72
N ASN A 196 11.26 -0.63 -15.88
CA ASN A 196 11.67 -1.57 -16.90
C ASN A 196 10.92 -2.91 -16.76
N GLY A 197 10.26 -3.33 -17.86
CA GLY A 197 9.40 -4.51 -17.87
C GLY A 197 8.02 -4.32 -17.18
N GLY A 198 7.65 -3.10 -16.85
CA GLY A 198 6.36 -2.76 -16.21
C GLY A 198 6.36 -2.92 -14.68
N GLY A 199 5.18 -2.78 -14.08
CA GLY A 199 5.00 -2.95 -12.63
C GLY A 199 5.40 -1.73 -11.79
N LEU A 200 5.44 -0.53 -12.39
CA LEU A 200 5.63 0.73 -11.69
C LEU A 200 4.42 1.64 -11.89
N VAL A 201 3.88 2.14 -10.78
CA VAL A 201 2.94 3.27 -10.75
C VAL A 201 3.67 4.44 -10.12
N ILE A 202 4.12 5.39 -10.94
CA ILE A 202 4.90 6.54 -10.46
C ILE A 202 4.00 7.49 -9.68
N ALA A 203 4.41 7.78 -8.46
CA ALA A 203 3.84 8.79 -7.59
C ALA A 203 4.92 9.27 -6.60
N PRO A 204 4.69 10.39 -5.91
CA PRO A 204 5.45 10.70 -4.70
C PRO A 204 5.36 9.54 -3.69
N ALA A 205 6.46 9.29 -2.98
CA ALA A 205 6.49 8.31 -1.89
C ALA A 205 5.97 8.90 -0.56
N TYR A 206 5.66 10.21 -0.56
CA TYR A 206 5.16 10.96 0.59
C TYR A 206 4.01 11.87 0.15
N ASP A 207 3.18 12.26 1.10
CA ASP A 207 2.13 13.25 0.86
C ASP A 207 2.70 14.60 0.45
N LEU A 208 1.91 15.33 -0.33
CA LEU A 208 2.27 16.68 -0.75
C LEU A 208 1.84 17.69 0.33
N GLU A 209 2.71 17.88 1.29
CA GLU A 209 2.51 18.83 2.37
C GLU A 209 2.55 20.30 1.86
N PRO A 210 2.00 21.28 2.61
CA PRO A 210 1.93 22.68 2.16
C PRO A 210 3.26 23.35 1.86
N ASP A 211 4.36 22.86 2.39
CA ASP A 211 5.73 23.34 2.16
C ASP A 211 6.39 22.79 0.90
N VAL A 212 5.76 21.82 0.23
CA VAL A 212 6.24 21.27 -1.04
C VAL A 212 6.17 22.34 -2.14
N LYS A 213 7.30 22.59 -2.81
CA LYS A 213 7.37 23.55 -3.90
C LYS A 213 6.51 23.11 -5.08
N TRP A 214 5.57 23.94 -5.50
CA TRP A 214 4.71 23.65 -6.64
C TRP A 214 5.47 23.32 -7.92
N GLN A 215 6.65 23.95 -8.13
CA GLN A 215 7.53 23.63 -9.26
C GLN A 215 8.02 22.17 -9.26
N ASN A 216 8.21 21.56 -8.10
CA ASN A 216 8.60 20.16 -7.98
C ASN A 216 7.44 19.24 -8.40
N VAL A 217 6.21 19.56 -8.02
CA VAL A 217 5.01 18.84 -8.46
C VAL A 217 4.86 18.92 -9.99
N LEU A 218 5.04 20.12 -10.57
CA LEU A 218 5.00 20.28 -12.02
C LEU A 218 6.13 19.55 -12.74
N ALA A 219 7.32 19.48 -12.15
CA ALA A 219 8.44 18.72 -12.70
C ALA A 219 8.13 17.22 -12.74
N LEU A 220 7.57 16.65 -11.67
CA LEU A 220 7.10 15.28 -11.67
C LEU A 220 6.16 15.01 -12.83
N VAL A 221 5.05 15.76 -12.89
CA VAL A 221 3.99 15.55 -13.90
C VAL A 221 4.55 15.63 -15.32
N LYS A 222 5.32 16.69 -15.61
CA LYS A 222 5.91 16.89 -16.94
C LYS A 222 6.89 15.78 -17.31
N THR A 223 7.68 15.30 -16.35
CA THR A 223 8.65 14.26 -16.59
C THR A 223 7.96 12.92 -16.86
N VAL A 224 6.95 12.59 -16.08
CA VAL A 224 6.14 11.37 -16.33
C VAL A 224 5.45 11.45 -17.70
N GLN A 225 4.86 12.59 -18.07
CA GLN A 225 4.23 12.75 -19.39
C GLN A 225 5.23 12.60 -20.56
N LYS A 226 6.50 12.92 -20.34
CA LYS A 226 7.53 12.87 -21.39
C LYS A 226 8.22 11.52 -21.50
N TYR A 227 8.40 10.81 -20.42
CA TYR A 227 9.25 9.60 -20.36
C TYR A 227 8.53 8.35 -19.82
N GLY A 228 7.31 8.47 -19.28
CA GLY A 228 6.50 7.37 -18.75
C GLY A 228 5.68 6.60 -19.77
#